data_b049fd6bbd20666028d53cd4ba97bf46
#
_entry.id   b049fd6bbd20666028d53cd4ba97bf46
#
_cell.length_a   1.000
_cell.length_b   1.000
_cell.length_c   1.000
_cell.angle_alpha   90.00
_cell.angle_beta   90.00
_cell.angle_gamma   90.00
#
_symmetry.space_group_name_H-M   'P 1'
#
loop_
_entity.id
_entity.type
_entity.pdbx_description
1 polymer ?
#
loop_
_entity_poly.entity_id
_entity_poly.type
_entity_poly.pdbx_seq_one_letter_code
_entity_poly.pdbx_strand_id
1 'polypeptide(L)'
;MFVSTFSTGEISPMFFRQFSLSARARLGCAGVGEGLSRFHDTSDEVKVMSVKTAVEKTGNNTPLQILAPDGTVVRPDLMPKLSDDELRELMRRMVFTRVWDQRAISLNRQGRLGFYAPVAGQEACMIGSEAALSKEDFILPSYRDIPQMVWHGFPLYKAFLYSRGHIEGGRIPEDVNVLMPQIIIAAQCTQAAGVAMGYKLRGEKRVAITYFGDGATSQGDFYEGMNFAGVYKLPVIFFSQNNGYAISVPFEKQTAAENIAVKAVAAGIASARVDGMDVLAVYHAVQEAKQRGINGEGATLIEALTYRYGPHTMAGDDPTRYRTGEEQGEWEQKDPLIRFRKFLESKGLWSEKDEEAVIEEAKQAVADAIKKADETPKMKVSELIDVMFETLPPALEEQKAEYLAKESK
;
A
#
# COMPACT_ATOMS: atom_id res chain seq x y z
N MET A 1 26.14 35.38 18.08
CA MET A 1 27.24 35.42 19.04
C MET A 1 26.71 35.01 20.39
N PHE A 2 26.74 33.70 20.68
CA PHE A 2 26.76 33.11 22.03
C PHE A 2 27.09 31.62 21.79
N VAL A 3 28.36 31.31 21.99
CA VAL A 3 28.91 29.96 22.08
C VAL A 3 28.82 29.58 23.55
N SER A 4 28.18 28.44 23.86
CA SER A 4 28.39 27.81 25.16
C SER A 4 28.80 26.34 24.93
N THR A 5 30.03 26.12 25.24
CA THR A 5 30.74 24.86 25.40
C THR A 5 30.10 24.03 26.51
N PHE A 6 29.74 22.77 26.22
CA PHE A 6 29.48 21.77 27.25
C PHE A 6 30.66 20.79 27.33
N SER A 7 31.19 20.74 28.53
CA SER A 7 32.29 19.95 29.04
C SER A 7 31.91 18.45 29.09
N THR A 8 32.87 17.62 28.70
CA THR A 8 32.88 16.16 28.90
C THR A 8 32.96 15.83 30.39
N GLY A 9 31.91 15.20 30.91
CA GLY A 9 31.87 14.59 32.23
C GLY A 9 31.85 13.08 32.11
N GLU A 10 32.88 12.46 32.66
CA GLU A 10 33.06 10.99 32.80
C GLU A 10 31.90 10.38 33.58
N ILE A 11 31.27 9.34 33.03
CA ILE A 11 30.32 8.50 33.76
C ILE A 11 31.07 7.22 34.20
N SER A 12 31.22 7.13 35.52
CA SER A 12 31.80 5.99 36.24
C SER A 12 30.92 4.73 36.10
N PRO A 13 31.53 3.51 35.97
CA PRO A 13 30.78 2.28 35.86
C PRO A 13 30.55 1.66 37.23
N MET A 14 29.36 1.77 37.78
CA MET A 14 28.92 0.97 38.93
C MET A 14 27.42 0.69 38.83
N PHE A 15 27.07 -0.56 38.54
CA PHE A 15 25.93 -1.32 39.04
C PHE A 15 25.62 -2.51 38.10
N PHE A 16 26.49 -3.53 38.15
CA PHE A 16 26.06 -4.91 37.91
C PHE A 16 26.30 -5.70 39.20
N ARG A 17 25.27 -5.97 39.96
CA ARG A 17 25.26 -7.02 40.98
C ARG A 17 24.11 -7.98 40.68
N GLN A 18 24.56 -9.17 40.37
CA GLN A 18 23.97 -10.49 40.56
C GLN A 18 22.69 -10.57 41.40
N PHE A 19 21.66 -11.19 40.81
CA PHE A 19 20.71 -11.98 41.58
C PHE A 19 20.71 -13.41 41.04
N SER A 20 21.50 -14.24 41.72
CA SER A 20 21.38 -15.68 41.77
C SER A 20 20.47 -16.00 42.96
N LEU A 21 19.32 -16.63 42.73
CA LEU A 21 18.54 -17.24 43.80
C LEU A 21 18.06 -18.61 43.34
N SER A 22 18.79 -19.60 43.88
CA SER A 22 18.35 -20.97 44.02
C SER A 22 17.25 -21.06 45.08
N ALA A 23 16.08 -21.60 44.73
CA ALA A 23 15.14 -22.11 45.71
C ALA A 23 14.57 -23.45 45.23
N ARG A 24 15.16 -24.55 45.70
CA ARG A 24 14.51 -25.85 45.74
C ARG A 24 13.48 -25.83 46.87
N ALA A 25 12.22 -25.98 46.53
CA ALA A 25 11.20 -26.39 47.48
C ALA A 25 10.63 -27.74 47.04
N ARG A 26 10.99 -28.78 47.79
CA ARG A 26 10.28 -30.08 47.78
C ARG A 26 9.00 -29.89 48.57
N LEU A 27 7.86 -30.28 47.99
CA LEU A 27 6.66 -30.60 48.73
C LEU A 27 6.09 -31.91 48.20
N GLY A 28 5.82 -32.81 49.18
CA GLY A 28 5.58 -34.20 48.97
C GLY A 28 4.18 -34.53 48.44
N CYS A 29 4.13 -35.68 47.82
CA CYS A 29 2.93 -36.36 47.38
C CYS A 29 2.11 -36.88 48.55
N ALA A 30 0.80 -36.68 48.48
CA ALA A 30 -0.16 -37.62 49.06
C ALA A 30 -1.40 -37.68 48.14
N GLY A 31 -1.78 -38.88 47.78
CA GLY A 31 -2.65 -39.34 46.74
C GLY A 31 -4.09 -38.88 46.77
N VAL A 32 -4.68 -38.89 45.60
CA VAL A 32 -6.09 -39.30 45.33
C VAL A 32 -6.06 -40.02 43.98
N GLY A 33 -6.59 -41.24 44.00
CA GLY A 33 -6.62 -42.16 42.88
C GLY A 33 -7.85 -41.96 41.95
N GLU A 34 -7.70 -42.61 40.82
CA GLU A 34 -8.74 -43.19 39.93
C GLU A 34 -9.77 -42.27 39.29
N GLY A 35 -9.65 -42.08 37.99
CA GLY A 35 -10.74 -41.64 37.16
C GLY A 35 -10.38 -40.91 35.90
N LEU A 36 -9.43 -41.40 35.08
CA LEU A 36 -9.23 -40.88 33.70
C LEU A 36 -8.85 -42.02 32.75
N SER A 37 -9.86 -42.71 32.28
CA SER A 37 -9.76 -43.57 31.11
C SER A 37 -10.57 -42.94 29.97
N ARG A 38 -9.88 -42.79 28.81
CA ARG A 38 -10.36 -42.45 27.48
C ARG A 38 -10.22 -40.98 27.07
N PHE A 39 -8.99 -40.58 26.78
CA PHE A 39 -8.75 -39.71 25.64
C PHE A 39 -8.13 -40.57 24.54
N HIS A 40 -8.84 -40.67 23.43
CA HIS A 40 -8.34 -41.29 22.22
C HIS A 40 -7.11 -40.53 21.76
N ASP A 41 -6.04 -41.28 21.59
CA ASP A 41 -4.82 -40.90 20.87
C ASP A 41 -5.20 -40.60 19.40
N THR A 42 -5.43 -39.33 19.09
CA THR A 42 -5.35 -38.82 17.73
C THR A 42 -4.01 -38.12 17.64
N SER A 43 -3.00 -38.90 17.31
CA SER A 43 -1.71 -38.40 16.83
C SER A 43 -1.89 -37.74 15.47
N ASP A 44 -2.58 -36.60 15.42
CA ASP A 44 -2.38 -35.65 14.37
C ASP A 44 -0.99 -35.03 14.59
N GLU A 45 0.01 -35.62 13.92
CA GLU A 45 1.32 -35.05 13.78
C GLU A 45 1.15 -33.61 13.27
N VAL A 46 1.23 -32.65 14.19
CA VAL A 46 1.51 -31.26 13.86
C VAL A 46 2.88 -31.30 13.20
N LYS A 47 2.93 -31.42 11.88
CA LYS A 47 4.13 -31.23 11.12
C LYS A 47 4.60 -29.79 11.35
N VAL A 48 5.44 -29.60 12.37
CA VAL A 48 6.24 -28.40 12.52
C VAL A 48 7.09 -28.32 11.25
N MET A 49 6.65 -27.53 10.31
CA MET A 49 7.42 -27.22 9.10
C MET A 49 8.75 -26.63 9.58
N SER A 50 9.86 -27.29 9.28
CA SER A 50 11.18 -26.74 9.62
C SER A 50 11.32 -25.36 8.99
N VAL A 51 12.02 -24.45 9.66
CA VAL A 51 12.33 -23.11 9.13
C VAL A 51 12.94 -23.20 7.73
N LYS A 52 13.75 -24.24 7.46
CA LYS A 52 14.29 -24.56 6.14
C LYS A 52 13.19 -24.78 5.07
N THR A 53 12.15 -25.53 5.41
CA THR A 53 11.03 -25.83 4.49
C THR A 53 10.13 -24.60 4.27
N ALA A 54 10.04 -23.72 5.26
CA ALA A 54 9.33 -22.43 5.10
C ALA A 54 10.12 -21.47 4.18
N VAL A 55 11.44 -21.43 4.33
CA VAL A 55 12.35 -20.64 3.46
C VAL A 55 12.35 -21.21 2.03
N GLU A 56 12.31 -22.54 1.88
CA GLU A 56 12.19 -23.20 0.55
C GLU A 56 10.82 -22.96 -0.10
N LYS A 57 9.75 -22.77 0.68
CA LYS A 57 8.42 -22.39 0.16
C LYS A 57 8.26 -20.89 -0.15
N THR A 58 9.04 -20.02 0.46
CA THR A 58 9.15 -18.61 0.07
C THR A 58 9.94 -18.43 -1.23
N GLY A 59 10.34 -19.52 -1.84
CA GLY A 59 10.83 -19.80 -3.17
C GLY A 59 11.60 -18.69 -3.85
N ASN A 60 12.65 -19.04 -4.52
CA ASN A 60 13.33 -18.28 -5.55
C ASN A 60 13.25 -16.75 -5.37
N ASN A 61 14.31 -16.12 -4.90
CA ASN A 61 14.43 -14.67 -4.67
C ASN A 61 14.17 -13.81 -5.94
N THR A 62 13.97 -14.49 -7.08
CA THR A 62 13.66 -13.86 -8.36
C THR A 62 12.20 -13.43 -8.41
N PRO A 63 11.90 -12.14 -8.66
CA PRO A 63 10.53 -11.66 -8.78
C PRO A 63 9.79 -12.37 -9.91
N LEU A 64 8.50 -12.67 -9.69
CA LEU A 64 7.60 -13.15 -10.74
C LEU A 64 7.53 -12.11 -11.85
N GLN A 65 7.79 -12.53 -13.08
CA GLN A 65 7.78 -11.70 -14.28
C GLN A 65 7.09 -12.46 -15.40
N ILE A 66 6.20 -11.81 -16.13
CA ILE A 66 5.51 -12.35 -17.31
C ILE A 66 6.05 -11.71 -18.58
N LEU A 67 6.27 -10.41 -18.56
CA LEU A 67 6.89 -9.67 -19.66
C LEU A 67 8.33 -9.28 -19.32
N ALA A 68 9.26 -9.52 -20.22
CA ALA A 68 10.59 -8.93 -20.16
C ALA A 68 10.53 -7.41 -20.45
N PRO A 69 11.56 -6.59 -20.10
CA PRO A 69 11.57 -5.15 -20.35
C PRO A 69 11.36 -4.73 -21.81
N ASP A 70 11.68 -5.60 -22.76
CA ASP A 70 11.45 -5.39 -24.19
C ASP A 70 10.04 -5.76 -24.68
N GLY A 71 9.15 -6.18 -23.77
CA GLY A 71 7.79 -6.60 -24.08
C GLY A 71 7.62 -8.07 -24.46
N THR A 72 8.71 -8.86 -24.49
CA THR A 72 8.64 -10.32 -24.80
C THR A 72 7.97 -11.08 -23.65
N VAL A 73 7.13 -12.06 -23.99
CA VAL A 73 6.52 -12.95 -22.99
C VAL A 73 7.53 -14.02 -22.56
N VAL A 74 7.93 -14.00 -21.29
CA VAL A 74 8.89 -14.96 -20.71
C VAL A 74 8.22 -16.06 -19.89
N ARG A 75 6.98 -15.86 -19.46
CA ARG A 75 6.18 -16.87 -18.72
C ARG A 75 4.77 -16.98 -19.30
N PRO A 76 4.61 -17.63 -20.45
CA PRO A 76 3.31 -17.80 -21.09
C PRO A 76 2.34 -18.66 -20.27
N ASP A 77 2.85 -19.51 -19.40
CA ASP A 77 2.08 -20.32 -18.45
C ASP A 77 1.36 -19.52 -17.37
N LEU A 78 1.85 -18.30 -17.07
CA LEU A 78 1.28 -17.38 -16.07
C LEU A 78 0.48 -16.24 -16.71
N MET A 79 0.37 -16.21 -18.03
CA MET A 79 -0.35 -15.15 -18.75
C MET A 79 -1.81 -15.09 -18.27
N PRO A 80 -2.29 -13.94 -17.75
CA PRO A 80 -3.68 -13.77 -17.38
C PRO A 80 -4.62 -13.96 -18.56
N LYS A 81 -5.80 -14.53 -18.31
CA LYS A 81 -6.85 -14.71 -19.32
C LYS A 81 -7.62 -13.39 -19.48
N LEU A 82 -6.99 -12.42 -20.12
CA LEU A 82 -7.57 -11.13 -20.44
C LEU A 82 -7.92 -11.07 -21.92
N SER A 83 -9.07 -10.47 -22.24
CA SER A 83 -9.46 -10.14 -23.62
C SER A 83 -8.57 -9.01 -24.17
N ASP A 84 -8.58 -8.85 -25.49
CA ASP A 84 -7.86 -7.76 -26.14
C ASP A 84 -8.31 -6.37 -25.66
N ASP A 85 -9.60 -6.21 -25.33
CA ASP A 85 -10.14 -4.96 -24.81
C ASP A 85 -9.68 -4.70 -23.36
N GLU A 86 -9.59 -5.72 -22.51
CA GLU A 86 -9.04 -5.60 -21.17
C GLU A 86 -7.55 -5.26 -21.21
N LEU A 87 -6.79 -5.83 -22.15
CA LEU A 87 -5.39 -5.47 -22.36
C LEU A 87 -5.24 -4.01 -22.81
N ARG A 88 -6.06 -3.54 -23.75
CA ARG A 88 -6.08 -2.12 -24.16
C ARG A 88 -6.43 -1.21 -23.00
N GLU A 89 -7.41 -1.61 -22.18
CA GLU A 89 -7.84 -0.81 -21.01
C GLU A 89 -6.74 -0.69 -19.96
N LEU A 90 -5.95 -1.72 -19.71
CA LEU A 90 -4.77 -1.62 -18.83
C LEU A 90 -3.79 -0.55 -19.34
N MET A 91 -3.49 -0.55 -20.65
CA MET A 91 -2.60 0.46 -21.24
C MET A 91 -3.20 1.86 -21.15
N ARG A 92 -4.49 2.00 -21.52
CA ARG A 92 -5.22 3.28 -21.43
C ARG A 92 -5.13 3.85 -20.01
N ARG A 93 -5.38 3.04 -18.98
CA ARG A 93 -5.30 3.48 -17.58
C ARG A 93 -3.89 3.90 -17.17
N MET A 94 -2.86 3.17 -17.59
CA MET A 94 -1.48 3.54 -17.28
C MET A 94 -1.08 4.86 -17.95
N VAL A 95 -1.39 5.06 -19.26
CA VAL A 95 -1.12 6.31 -19.98
C VAL A 95 -1.88 7.47 -19.34
N PHE A 96 -3.17 7.30 -19.08
CA PHE A 96 -3.99 8.31 -18.41
C PHE A 96 -3.38 8.72 -17.06
N THR A 97 -2.96 7.75 -16.26
CA THR A 97 -2.36 7.99 -14.93
C THR A 97 -1.06 8.78 -15.04
N ARG A 98 -0.20 8.46 -16.03
CA ARG A 98 1.04 9.20 -16.30
C ARG A 98 0.77 10.66 -16.70
N VAL A 99 -0.20 10.90 -17.58
CA VAL A 99 -0.61 12.25 -18.00
C VAL A 99 -1.20 13.04 -16.83
N TRP A 100 -2.06 12.42 -16.05
CA TRP A 100 -2.61 13.02 -14.84
C TRP A 100 -1.50 13.40 -13.86
N ASP A 101 -0.55 12.51 -13.57
CA ASP A 101 0.59 12.78 -12.68
C ASP A 101 1.41 13.99 -13.12
N GLN A 102 1.79 14.04 -14.40
CA GLN A 102 2.52 15.18 -14.98
C GLN A 102 1.77 16.49 -14.83
N ARG A 103 0.44 16.45 -15.05
CA ARG A 103 -0.41 17.62 -14.90
C ARG A 103 -0.56 18.05 -13.45
N ALA A 104 -0.71 17.11 -12.52
CA ALA A 104 -0.79 17.37 -11.08
C ALA A 104 0.49 18.00 -10.53
N ILE A 105 1.67 17.51 -10.96
CA ILE A 105 2.97 18.13 -10.64
C ILE A 105 3.00 19.59 -11.11
N SER A 106 2.56 19.87 -12.34
CA SER A 106 2.52 21.22 -12.89
C SER A 106 1.56 22.13 -12.09
N LEU A 107 0.39 21.63 -11.72
CA LEU A 107 -0.60 22.36 -10.91
C LEU A 107 -0.10 22.62 -9.48
N ASN A 108 0.65 21.68 -8.89
CA ASN A 108 1.28 21.88 -7.59
C ASN A 108 2.32 23.00 -7.64
N ARG A 109 3.20 23.00 -8.66
CA ARG A 109 4.17 24.09 -8.86
C ARG A 109 3.53 25.46 -9.07
N GLN A 110 2.30 25.51 -9.58
CA GLN A 110 1.51 26.73 -9.74
C GLN A 110 0.76 27.13 -8.46
N GLY A 111 0.92 26.38 -7.35
CA GLY A 111 0.18 26.62 -6.10
C GLY A 111 -1.31 26.28 -6.16
N ARG A 112 -1.75 25.55 -7.20
CA ARG A 112 -3.17 25.15 -7.38
C ARG A 112 -3.53 23.83 -6.73
N LEU A 113 -2.51 23.05 -6.34
CA LEU A 113 -2.64 21.86 -5.48
C LEU A 113 -1.77 22.04 -4.24
N GLY A 114 -2.18 21.46 -3.14
CA GLY A 114 -1.43 21.39 -1.88
C GLY A 114 -0.52 20.16 -1.86
N PHE A 115 -0.83 19.20 -1.02
CA PHE A 115 -0.08 17.94 -0.93
C PHE A 115 -0.22 17.12 -2.22
N TYR A 116 0.90 16.75 -2.80
CA TYR A 116 0.93 15.81 -3.93
C TYR A 116 2.16 14.89 -3.86
N ALA A 117 1.94 13.62 -4.02
CA ALA A 117 2.97 12.58 -4.09
C ALA A 117 2.99 12.02 -5.53
N PRO A 118 4.02 12.31 -6.34
CA PRO A 118 4.13 11.81 -7.72
C PRO A 118 4.09 10.29 -7.80
N VAL A 119 3.48 9.77 -8.87
CA VAL A 119 3.23 8.33 -9.04
C VAL A 119 3.96 7.73 -10.24
N ALA A 120 4.52 8.55 -11.13
CA ALA A 120 5.22 8.07 -12.32
C ALA A 120 6.30 7.03 -12.01
N GLY A 121 6.29 5.92 -12.76
CA GLY A 121 7.12 4.74 -12.55
C GLY A 121 6.41 3.60 -11.82
N GLN A 122 5.31 3.87 -11.11
CA GLN A 122 4.56 2.86 -10.34
C GLN A 122 3.23 2.46 -11.00
N GLU A 123 2.95 2.88 -12.22
CA GLU A 123 1.67 2.68 -12.89
C GLU A 123 1.30 1.20 -13.03
N ALA A 124 2.26 0.31 -13.32
CA ALA A 124 1.99 -1.12 -13.43
C ALA A 124 1.54 -1.72 -12.07
N CYS A 125 2.15 -1.30 -10.95
CA CYS A 125 1.71 -1.69 -9.62
C CYS A 125 0.27 -1.25 -9.37
N MET A 126 -0.03 0.01 -9.68
CA MET A 126 -1.30 0.65 -9.36
C MET A 126 -2.43 0.07 -10.21
N ILE A 127 -2.24 0.04 -11.53
CA ILE A 127 -3.27 -0.37 -12.47
C ILE A 127 -3.42 -1.90 -12.49
N GLY A 128 -2.32 -2.65 -12.47
CA GLY A 128 -2.38 -4.11 -12.45
C GLY A 128 -3.06 -4.66 -11.20
N SER A 129 -2.80 -4.07 -10.04
CA SER A 129 -3.42 -4.51 -8.79
C SER A 129 -4.89 -4.14 -8.69
N GLU A 130 -5.29 -2.92 -9.11
CA GLU A 130 -6.70 -2.51 -9.07
C GLU A 130 -7.54 -3.28 -10.10
N ALA A 131 -7.04 -3.45 -11.32
CA ALA A 131 -7.75 -4.17 -12.37
C ALA A 131 -8.03 -5.65 -12.04
N ALA A 132 -7.26 -6.25 -11.12
CA ALA A 132 -7.50 -7.59 -10.61
C ALA A 132 -8.64 -7.68 -9.59
N LEU A 133 -9.15 -6.55 -9.11
CA LEU A 133 -10.23 -6.48 -8.13
C LEU A 133 -11.61 -6.39 -8.80
N SER A 134 -12.63 -6.75 -8.06
CA SER A 134 -14.01 -6.39 -8.38
C SER A 134 -14.42 -5.14 -7.58
N LYS A 135 -15.47 -4.45 -8.00
CA LYS A 135 -15.95 -3.24 -7.32
C LYS A 135 -16.49 -3.50 -5.90
N GLU A 136 -16.75 -4.75 -5.56
CA GLU A 136 -17.14 -5.19 -4.21
C GLU A 136 -15.95 -5.36 -3.27
N ASP A 137 -14.74 -5.53 -3.78
CA ASP A 137 -13.52 -5.60 -2.97
C ASP A 137 -13.23 -4.22 -2.36
N PHE A 138 -12.54 -4.17 -1.23
CA PHE A 138 -12.32 -2.92 -0.51
C PHE A 138 -10.87 -2.48 -0.55
N ILE A 139 -10.62 -1.25 -0.98
CA ILE A 139 -9.28 -0.65 -1.05
C ILE A 139 -9.00 0.21 0.18
N LEU A 140 -7.86 -0.07 0.85
CA LEU A 140 -7.33 0.73 1.94
C LEU A 140 -5.99 1.35 1.49
N PRO A 141 -6.01 2.59 1.00
CA PRO A 141 -4.85 3.23 0.38
C PRO A 141 -3.95 3.94 1.38
N SER A 142 -2.71 4.13 1.01
CA SER A 142 -1.81 5.16 1.52
C SER A 142 -1.98 6.45 0.69
N TYR A 143 -1.26 7.49 1.05
CA TYR A 143 -1.33 8.81 0.39
C TYR A 143 -0.89 8.84 -1.08
N ARG A 144 -0.19 7.80 -1.60
CA ARG A 144 0.23 7.72 -3.02
C ARG A 144 -0.71 6.89 -3.88
N ASP A 145 -1.68 6.22 -3.28
CA ASP A 145 -2.53 5.23 -3.95
C ASP A 145 -3.85 5.83 -4.47
N ILE A 146 -3.84 7.12 -4.74
CA ILE A 146 -5.00 7.83 -5.32
C ILE A 146 -5.40 7.29 -6.69
N PRO A 147 -4.47 6.86 -7.60
CA PRO A 147 -4.86 6.24 -8.84
C PRO A 147 -5.72 4.99 -8.68
N GLN A 148 -5.35 4.08 -7.75
CA GLN A 148 -6.16 2.89 -7.49
C GLN A 148 -7.57 3.25 -7.04
N MET A 149 -7.71 4.27 -6.17
CA MET A 149 -9.01 4.75 -5.72
C MET A 149 -9.85 5.28 -6.88
N VAL A 150 -9.24 6.11 -7.76
CA VAL A 150 -9.94 6.71 -8.91
C VAL A 150 -10.41 5.62 -9.88
N TRP A 151 -9.57 4.66 -10.21
CA TRP A 151 -9.96 3.55 -11.07
C TRP A 151 -10.96 2.60 -10.40
N HIS A 152 -11.00 2.56 -9.07
CA HIS A 152 -12.01 1.82 -8.32
C HIS A 152 -13.37 2.52 -8.21
N GLY A 153 -13.46 3.79 -8.64
CA GLY A 153 -14.69 4.56 -8.71
C GLY A 153 -14.68 5.91 -7.99
N PHE A 154 -13.59 6.24 -7.29
CA PHE A 154 -13.48 7.53 -6.61
C PHE A 154 -13.37 8.66 -7.63
N PRO A 155 -14.19 9.73 -7.55
CA PRO A 155 -14.21 10.79 -8.55
C PRO A 155 -12.90 11.59 -8.61
N LEU A 156 -12.33 11.75 -9.82
CA LEU A 156 -11.05 12.45 -10.02
C LEU A 156 -11.02 13.87 -9.45
N TYR A 157 -12.13 14.63 -9.53
CA TYR A 157 -12.18 15.98 -8.97
C TYR A 157 -12.05 15.98 -7.43
N LYS A 158 -12.52 14.93 -6.76
CA LYS A 158 -12.35 14.76 -5.31
C LYS A 158 -10.90 14.47 -4.93
N ALA A 159 -10.14 13.80 -5.80
CA ALA A 159 -8.70 13.62 -5.62
C ALA A 159 -7.96 14.97 -5.59
N PHE A 160 -8.37 15.94 -6.43
CA PHE A 160 -7.82 17.29 -6.39
C PHE A 160 -8.27 18.07 -5.15
N LEU A 161 -9.52 17.91 -4.73
CA LEU A 161 -10.00 18.50 -3.46
C LEU A 161 -9.26 17.94 -2.25
N TYR A 162 -9.00 16.62 -2.22
CA TYR A 162 -8.18 15.99 -1.19
C TYR A 162 -6.77 16.61 -1.14
N SER A 163 -6.12 16.76 -2.30
CA SER A 163 -4.81 17.41 -2.41
C SER A 163 -4.81 18.85 -1.87
N ARG A 164 -5.94 19.56 -1.99
CA ARG A 164 -6.12 20.92 -1.47
C ARG A 164 -6.46 20.98 0.03
N GLY A 165 -6.63 19.83 0.68
CA GLY A 165 -7.08 19.75 2.07
C GLY A 165 -8.57 20.07 2.26
N HIS A 166 -9.38 19.99 1.20
CA HIS A 166 -10.80 20.27 1.26
C HIS A 166 -11.57 19.05 1.77
N ILE A 167 -12.52 19.25 2.70
CA ILE A 167 -13.30 18.18 3.35
C ILE A 167 -14.04 17.29 2.34
N GLU A 168 -14.57 17.88 1.26
CA GLU A 168 -15.26 17.11 0.20
C GLU A 168 -14.34 16.12 -0.51
N GLY A 169 -13.03 16.37 -0.49
CA GLY A 169 -12.03 15.42 -0.99
C GLY A 169 -11.88 14.17 -0.12
N GLY A 170 -12.30 14.24 1.16
CA GLY A 170 -12.30 13.10 2.09
C GLY A 170 -13.63 12.35 2.15
N ARG A 171 -14.71 12.89 1.56
CA ARG A 171 -16.01 12.23 1.53
C ARG A 171 -16.09 11.20 0.40
N ILE A 172 -15.90 9.95 0.76
CA ILE A 172 -16.03 8.83 -0.17
C ILE A 172 -17.51 8.64 -0.53
N PRO A 173 -17.89 8.47 -1.82
CA PRO A 173 -19.25 8.10 -2.22
C PRO A 173 -19.65 6.74 -1.61
N GLU A 174 -20.92 6.58 -1.23
CA GLU A 174 -21.43 5.37 -0.53
C GLU A 174 -21.30 4.08 -1.37
N ASP A 175 -21.30 4.21 -2.68
CA ASP A 175 -21.19 3.11 -3.65
C ASP A 175 -19.73 2.76 -4.01
N VAL A 176 -18.74 3.45 -3.42
CA VAL A 176 -17.32 3.27 -3.70
C VAL A 176 -16.61 2.61 -2.51
N ASN A 177 -16.15 1.38 -2.70
CA ASN A 177 -15.50 0.58 -1.66
C ASN A 177 -14.03 0.94 -1.49
N VAL A 178 -13.76 2.15 -1.02
CA VAL A 178 -12.41 2.61 -0.67
C VAL A 178 -12.41 3.31 0.69
N LEU A 179 -11.30 3.22 1.40
CA LEU A 179 -11.07 4.05 2.59
C LEU A 179 -10.41 5.37 2.16
N MET A 180 -10.54 6.39 2.99
CA MET A 180 -9.77 7.62 2.82
C MET A 180 -8.26 7.34 2.95
N PRO A 181 -7.39 8.00 2.12
CA PRO A 181 -5.96 7.75 2.15
C PRO A 181 -5.35 7.98 3.53
N GLN A 182 -4.52 7.03 3.98
CA GLN A 182 -3.85 7.11 5.27
C GLN A 182 -2.51 7.84 5.13
N ILE A 183 -2.33 8.88 5.95
CA ILE A 183 -1.05 9.56 6.12
C ILE A 183 -0.23 8.90 7.24
N ILE A 184 -0.90 8.32 8.24
CA ILE A 184 -0.27 7.53 9.31
C ILE A 184 0.23 6.24 8.71
N ILE A 185 1.56 6.10 8.65
CA ILE A 185 2.22 5.01 7.94
C ILE A 185 1.85 3.65 8.56
N ALA A 186 1.40 2.71 7.73
CA ALA A 186 0.96 1.35 8.02
C ALA A 186 -0.37 1.22 8.80
N ALA A 187 -1.02 2.29 9.26
CA ALA A 187 -2.30 2.21 9.99
C ALA A 187 -3.37 1.46 9.17
N GLN A 188 -3.36 1.58 7.85
CA GLN A 188 -4.28 0.86 6.96
C GLN A 188 -4.10 -0.67 6.99
N CYS A 189 -2.97 -1.20 7.47
CA CYS A 189 -2.74 -2.65 7.55
C CYS A 189 -3.64 -3.31 8.60
N THR A 190 -3.75 -2.72 9.80
CA THR A 190 -4.66 -3.19 10.85
C THR A 190 -6.11 -2.97 10.47
N GLN A 191 -6.43 -1.84 9.84
CA GLN A 191 -7.77 -1.54 9.34
C GLN A 191 -8.21 -2.55 8.28
N ALA A 192 -7.33 -2.94 7.35
CA ALA A 192 -7.62 -3.95 6.33
C ALA A 192 -7.91 -5.32 6.94
N ALA A 193 -7.17 -5.71 7.97
CA ALA A 193 -7.46 -6.93 8.72
C ALA A 193 -8.85 -6.86 9.37
N GLY A 194 -9.24 -5.70 9.91
CA GLY A 194 -10.57 -5.48 10.48
C GLY A 194 -11.69 -5.59 9.44
N VAL A 195 -11.55 -4.96 8.27
CA VAL A 195 -12.51 -5.06 7.16
C VAL A 195 -12.64 -6.51 6.68
N ALA A 196 -11.53 -7.20 6.46
CA ALA A 196 -11.50 -8.59 6.03
C ALA A 196 -12.12 -9.53 7.09
N MET A 197 -11.96 -9.24 8.38
CA MET A 197 -12.65 -9.97 9.46
C MET A 197 -14.17 -9.81 9.31
N GLY A 198 -14.65 -8.60 9.04
CA GLY A 198 -16.07 -8.34 8.79
C GLY A 198 -16.60 -9.19 7.62
N TYR A 199 -15.90 -9.28 6.52
CA TYR A 199 -16.26 -10.12 5.37
C TYR A 199 -16.32 -11.60 5.73
N LYS A 200 -15.29 -12.08 6.43
CA LYS A 200 -15.27 -13.47 6.89
C LYS A 200 -16.45 -13.82 7.80
N LEU A 201 -16.73 -12.96 8.78
CA LEU A 201 -17.84 -13.18 9.72
C LEU A 201 -19.22 -13.17 9.04
N ARG A 202 -19.38 -12.39 7.98
CA ARG A 202 -20.60 -12.35 7.17
C ARG A 202 -20.64 -13.40 6.07
N GLY A 203 -19.57 -14.18 5.86
CA GLY A 203 -19.48 -15.19 4.79
C GLY A 203 -19.39 -14.60 3.39
N GLU A 204 -18.95 -13.34 3.25
CA GLU A 204 -18.85 -12.64 1.98
C GLU A 204 -17.61 -13.10 1.19
N LYS A 205 -17.78 -13.27 -0.13
CA LYS A 205 -16.72 -13.75 -1.05
C LYS A 205 -15.99 -12.60 -1.71
N ARG A 206 -15.37 -11.74 -0.92
CA ARG A 206 -14.59 -10.58 -1.33
C ARG A 206 -13.36 -10.38 -0.45
N VAL A 207 -12.44 -9.56 -0.88
CA VAL A 207 -11.19 -9.29 -0.18
C VAL A 207 -11.07 -7.81 0.19
N ALA A 208 -10.25 -7.54 1.20
CA ALA A 208 -9.69 -6.22 1.43
C ALA A 208 -8.24 -6.20 0.90
N ILE A 209 -7.87 -5.14 0.19
CA ILE A 209 -6.49 -4.90 -0.22
C ILE A 209 -5.98 -3.63 0.41
N THR A 210 -4.77 -3.66 0.97
CA THR A 210 -4.13 -2.48 1.52
C THR A 210 -2.80 -2.22 0.81
N TYR A 211 -2.58 -0.95 0.47
CA TYR A 211 -1.40 -0.49 -0.27
C TYR A 211 -0.47 0.30 0.64
N PHE A 212 0.83 0.07 0.51
CA PHE A 212 1.86 0.78 1.27
C PHE A 212 3.24 0.68 0.60
N GLY A 213 4.13 1.62 0.93
CA GLY A 213 5.52 1.58 0.49
C GLY A 213 6.39 0.69 1.40
N ASP A 214 7.64 0.48 0.98
CA ASP A 214 8.66 -0.27 1.71
C ASP A 214 8.86 0.25 3.15
N GLY A 215 8.86 1.57 3.35
CA GLY A 215 9.00 2.20 4.66
C GLY A 215 7.94 1.81 5.68
N ALA A 216 6.73 1.49 5.24
CA ALA A 216 5.66 1.05 6.12
C ALA A 216 5.96 -0.30 6.79
N THR A 217 6.81 -1.12 6.19
CA THR A 217 7.19 -2.42 6.75
C THR A 217 8.10 -2.34 7.97
N SER A 218 8.49 -1.13 8.38
CA SER A 218 9.23 -0.86 9.63
C SER A 218 8.31 -0.45 10.78
N GLN A 219 6.99 -0.31 10.54
CA GLN A 219 6.01 0.04 11.57
C GLN A 219 5.39 -1.18 12.23
N GLY A 220 4.98 -1.03 13.52
CA GLY A 220 4.33 -2.09 14.28
C GLY A 220 3.02 -2.54 13.64
N ASP A 221 2.16 -1.61 13.22
CA ASP A 221 0.85 -1.87 12.60
C ASP A 221 0.92 -2.83 11.40
N PHE A 222 2.02 -2.79 10.62
CA PHE A 222 2.26 -3.73 9.54
C PHE A 222 2.33 -5.18 10.03
N TYR A 223 3.15 -5.44 11.07
CA TYR A 223 3.32 -6.78 11.63
C TYR A 223 2.07 -7.26 12.39
N GLU A 224 1.44 -6.36 13.13
CA GLU A 224 0.23 -6.64 13.89
C GLU A 224 -0.93 -6.98 12.97
N GLY A 225 -1.13 -6.20 11.88
CA GLY A 225 -2.14 -6.48 10.87
C GLY A 225 -1.94 -7.84 10.19
N MET A 226 -0.69 -8.18 9.81
CA MET A 226 -0.38 -9.48 9.21
C MET A 226 -0.58 -10.62 10.19
N ASN A 227 -0.12 -10.47 11.45
CA ASN A 227 -0.27 -11.51 12.46
C ASN A 227 -1.74 -11.81 12.73
N PHE A 228 -2.56 -10.77 12.89
CA PHE A 228 -4.00 -10.93 13.07
C PHE A 228 -4.65 -11.61 11.86
N ALA A 229 -4.28 -11.18 10.66
CA ALA A 229 -4.78 -11.76 9.42
C ALA A 229 -4.38 -13.25 9.28
N GLY A 230 -3.17 -13.62 9.69
CA GLY A 230 -2.68 -15.00 9.67
C GLY A 230 -3.45 -15.90 10.64
N VAL A 231 -3.56 -15.47 11.91
CA VAL A 231 -4.27 -16.21 12.96
C VAL A 231 -5.70 -16.53 12.55
N TYR A 232 -6.40 -15.56 11.98
CA TYR A 232 -7.82 -15.71 11.62
C TYR A 232 -8.02 -16.11 10.15
N LYS A 233 -6.98 -16.36 9.37
CA LYS A 233 -7.04 -16.68 7.93
C LYS A 233 -7.98 -15.72 7.19
N LEU A 234 -7.69 -14.40 7.29
CA LEU A 234 -8.54 -13.36 6.73
C LEU A 234 -8.33 -13.18 5.22
N PRO A 235 -9.37 -12.85 4.47
CA PRO A 235 -9.27 -12.53 3.04
C PRO A 235 -8.69 -11.12 2.83
N VAL A 236 -7.41 -10.93 3.14
CA VAL A 236 -6.72 -9.64 3.00
C VAL A 236 -5.45 -9.78 2.17
N ILE A 237 -5.19 -8.80 1.31
CA ILE A 237 -3.99 -8.67 0.50
C ILE A 237 -3.18 -7.48 1.03
N PHE A 238 -1.99 -7.74 1.52
CA PHE A 238 -1.01 -6.73 1.90
C PHE A 238 -0.12 -6.45 0.68
N PHE A 239 -0.32 -5.33 0.00
CA PHE A 239 0.38 -5.01 -1.24
C PHE A 239 1.44 -3.92 -1.01
N SER A 240 2.70 -4.31 -0.95
CA SER A 240 3.84 -3.41 -0.81
C SER A 240 4.35 -2.94 -2.18
N GLN A 241 4.28 -1.65 -2.45
CA GLN A 241 4.94 -1.00 -3.59
C GLN A 241 6.36 -0.62 -3.17
N ASN A 242 7.29 -1.59 -3.26
CA ASN A 242 8.68 -1.40 -2.88
C ASN A 242 9.42 -0.62 -3.97
N ASN A 243 9.54 0.70 -3.77
CA ASN A 243 10.28 1.59 -4.68
C ASN A 243 11.73 1.86 -4.20
N GLY A 244 12.20 1.10 -3.22
CA GLY A 244 13.57 1.13 -2.72
C GLY A 244 13.88 2.24 -1.71
N TYR A 245 12.91 3.15 -1.44
CA TYR A 245 13.17 4.32 -0.60
C TYR A 245 12.01 4.70 0.32
N ALA A 246 12.26 4.68 1.62
CA ALA A 246 11.42 5.33 2.61
C ALA A 246 11.78 6.83 2.68
N ILE A 247 11.08 7.66 1.91
CA ILE A 247 11.46 9.06 1.61
C ILE A 247 12.83 9.08 0.93
N SER A 248 13.90 9.27 1.71
CA SER A 248 15.30 9.31 1.29
C SER A 248 16.16 8.17 1.86
N VAL A 249 15.58 7.32 2.72
CA VAL A 249 16.28 6.19 3.34
C VAL A 249 16.19 4.97 2.42
N PRO A 250 17.32 4.47 1.87
CA PRO A 250 17.32 3.30 1.04
C PRO A 250 16.94 2.04 1.81
N PHE A 251 16.37 1.06 1.09
CA PHE A 251 15.78 -0.15 1.67
C PHE A 251 16.72 -0.90 2.62
N GLU A 252 17.99 -1.06 2.26
CA GLU A 252 19.00 -1.76 3.05
C GLU A 252 19.35 -1.05 4.37
N LYS A 253 19.02 0.22 4.52
CA LYS A 253 19.21 0.98 5.76
C LYS A 253 17.98 0.95 6.68
N GLN A 254 16.84 0.50 6.20
CA GLN A 254 15.63 0.43 7.02
C GLN A 254 15.30 -0.99 7.51
N THR A 255 15.81 -2.04 6.86
CA THR A 255 15.54 -3.42 7.27
C THR A 255 16.73 -4.32 6.98
N ALA A 256 16.98 -5.26 7.89
CA ALA A 256 17.97 -6.34 7.69
C ALA A 256 17.36 -7.56 6.96
N ALA A 257 16.06 -7.56 6.69
CA ALA A 257 15.41 -8.60 5.91
C ALA A 257 15.87 -8.53 4.45
N GLU A 258 16.12 -9.69 3.84
CA GLU A 258 16.57 -9.80 2.46
C GLU A 258 15.59 -9.13 1.47
N ASN A 259 14.29 -9.24 1.74
CA ASN A 259 13.20 -8.62 0.99
C ASN A 259 11.96 -8.48 1.90
N ILE A 260 10.91 -7.82 1.41
CA ILE A 260 9.68 -7.64 2.17
C ILE A 260 8.89 -8.95 2.24
N ALA A 261 8.87 -9.73 1.18
CA ALA A 261 8.08 -10.96 1.10
C ALA A 261 8.44 -11.97 2.20
N VAL A 262 9.71 -12.03 2.63
CA VAL A 262 10.15 -12.92 3.71
C VAL A 262 9.51 -12.58 5.07
N LYS A 263 9.07 -11.35 5.28
CA LYS A 263 8.41 -10.92 6.53
C LYS A 263 7.08 -11.62 6.78
N ALA A 264 6.42 -12.13 5.72
CA ALA A 264 5.20 -12.93 5.81
C ALA A 264 5.36 -14.23 6.61
N VAL A 265 6.58 -14.80 6.62
CA VAL A 265 6.89 -16.05 7.33
C VAL A 265 6.60 -15.92 8.83
N ALA A 266 6.91 -14.78 9.43
CA ALA A 266 6.68 -14.52 10.85
C ALA A 266 5.16 -14.51 11.21
N ALA A 267 4.31 -14.13 10.26
CA ALA A 267 2.86 -14.11 10.44
C ALA A 267 2.18 -15.39 9.95
N GLY A 268 2.91 -16.36 9.39
CA GLY A 268 2.36 -17.61 8.85
C GLY A 268 1.43 -17.42 7.65
N ILE A 269 1.57 -16.33 6.87
CA ILE A 269 0.78 -16.03 5.68
C ILE A 269 1.57 -16.30 4.40
N ALA A 270 0.85 -16.46 3.29
CA ALA A 270 1.48 -16.60 1.98
C ALA A 270 2.18 -15.30 1.55
N SER A 271 3.20 -15.43 0.70
CA SER A 271 3.83 -14.26 0.08
C SER A 271 4.19 -14.49 -1.38
N ALA A 272 4.27 -13.39 -2.12
CA ALA A 272 4.77 -13.36 -3.49
C ALA A 272 5.69 -12.13 -3.66
N ARG A 273 6.73 -12.29 -4.47
CA ARG A 273 7.58 -11.19 -4.92
C ARG A 273 7.39 -11.04 -6.42
N VAL A 274 7.05 -9.85 -6.89
CA VAL A 274 6.64 -9.59 -8.27
C VAL A 274 7.41 -8.42 -8.86
N ASP A 275 7.71 -8.48 -10.16
CA ASP A 275 8.20 -7.33 -10.92
C ASP A 275 7.05 -6.31 -11.05
N GLY A 276 7.10 -5.28 -10.22
CA GLY A 276 6.10 -4.22 -10.17
C GLY A 276 6.12 -3.27 -11.38
N MET A 277 7.07 -3.44 -12.30
CA MET A 277 7.10 -2.75 -13.59
C MET A 277 6.40 -3.56 -14.70
N ASP A 278 5.89 -4.76 -14.38
CA ASP A 278 5.15 -5.66 -15.27
C ASP A 278 3.69 -5.74 -14.84
N VAL A 279 2.81 -5.05 -15.56
CA VAL A 279 1.38 -4.96 -15.23
C VAL A 279 0.67 -6.33 -15.23
N LEU A 280 1.10 -7.26 -16.08
CA LEU A 280 0.50 -8.60 -16.17
C LEU A 280 0.95 -9.49 -15.00
N ALA A 281 2.21 -9.37 -14.57
CA ALA A 281 2.71 -10.07 -13.40
C ALA A 281 2.03 -9.59 -12.12
N VAL A 282 1.84 -8.27 -11.97
CA VAL A 282 1.10 -7.67 -10.86
C VAL A 282 -0.35 -8.14 -10.85
N TYR A 283 -1.04 -8.06 -11.99
CA TYR A 283 -2.42 -8.53 -12.14
C TYR A 283 -2.55 -10.01 -11.72
N HIS A 284 -1.68 -10.88 -12.26
CA HIS A 284 -1.67 -12.31 -11.94
C HIS A 284 -1.49 -12.54 -10.42
N ALA A 285 -0.49 -11.91 -9.81
CA ALA A 285 -0.21 -12.09 -8.37
C ALA A 285 -1.38 -11.67 -7.48
N VAL A 286 -2.07 -10.58 -7.83
CA VAL A 286 -3.25 -10.12 -7.07
C VAL A 286 -4.46 -11.04 -7.29
N GLN A 287 -4.67 -11.55 -8.51
CA GLN A 287 -5.72 -12.55 -8.78
C GLN A 287 -5.52 -13.82 -7.95
N GLU A 288 -4.30 -14.37 -7.90
CA GLU A 288 -3.96 -15.53 -7.08
C GLU A 288 -4.20 -15.25 -5.59
N ALA A 289 -3.75 -14.09 -5.09
CA ALA A 289 -3.96 -13.69 -3.70
C ALA A 289 -5.44 -13.51 -3.37
N LYS A 290 -6.23 -12.91 -4.27
CA LYS A 290 -7.68 -12.74 -4.15
C LYS A 290 -8.37 -14.11 -4.07
N GLN A 291 -8.02 -15.03 -4.99
CA GLN A 291 -8.61 -16.36 -4.99
C GLN A 291 -8.31 -17.14 -3.71
N ARG A 292 -7.08 -17.05 -3.19
CA ARG A 292 -6.70 -17.63 -1.90
C ARG A 292 -7.58 -17.08 -0.76
N GLY A 293 -7.74 -15.75 -0.71
CA GLY A 293 -8.59 -15.11 0.29
C GLY A 293 -10.03 -15.59 0.25
N ILE A 294 -10.64 -15.62 -0.95
CA ILE A 294 -12.02 -16.07 -1.18
C ILE A 294 -12.22 -17.53 -0.82
N ASN A 295 -11.21 -18.38 -1.07
CA ASN A 295 -11.22 -19.80 -0.72
C ASN A 295 -11.03 -20.07 0.78
N GLY A 296 -10.74 -19.04 1.58
CA GLY A 296 -10.50 -19.17 3.02
C GLY A 296 -9.10 -19.69 3.38
N GLU A 297 -8.17 -19.67 2.43
CA GLU A 297 -6.77 -20.06 2.64
C GLU A 297 -5.96 -19.00 3.42
N GLY A 298 -6.50 -17.77 3.54
CA GLY A 298 -5.94 -16.69 4.34
C GLY A 298 -5.27 -15.60 3.53
N ALA A 299 -4.55 -14.74 4.25
CA ALA A 299 -3.92 -13.53 3.72
C ALA A 299 -2.70 -13.82 2.83
N THR A 300 -2.36 -12.84 2.01
CA THR A 300 -1.14 -12.85 1.19
C THR A 300 -0.43 -11.51 1.28
N LEU A 301 0.90 -11.54 1.48
CA LEU A 301 1.78 -10.38 1.33
C LEU A 301 2.39 -10.39 -0.06
N ILE A 302 2.17 -9.33 -0.84
CA ILE A 302 2.80 -9.14 -2.15
C ILE A 302 3.83 -8.02 -2.04
N GLU A 303 5.08 -8.32 -2.41
CA GLU A 303 6.13 -7.32 -2.62
C GLU A 303 6.27 -7.05 -4.12
N ALA A 304 5.82 -5.88 -4.58
CA ALA A 304 5.97 -5.42 -5.94
C ALA A 304 7.17 -4.48 -6.06
N LEU A 305 8.22 -4.94 -6.77
CA LEU A 305 9.43 -4.16 -7.01
C LEU A 305 9.17 -3.12 -8.09
N THR A 306 9.28 -1.86 -7.73
CA THR A 306 8.98 -0.73 -8.62
C THR A 306 9.95 0.41 -8.38
N TYR A 307 9.75 1.52 -9.08
CA TYR A 307 10.54 2.71 -8.90
C TYR A 307 9.69 3.96 -9.04
N ARG A 308 9.96 4.98 -8.24
CA ARG A 308 9.29 6.27 -8.36
C ARG A 308 10.21 7.26 -9.08
N TYR A 309 9.85 7.76 -10.26
CA TYR A 309 10.68 8.70 -11.00
C TYR A 309 10.74 10.09 -10.37
N GLY A 310 9.64 10.51 -9.76
CA GLY A 310 9.54 11.82 -9.10
C GLY A 310 10.12 11.85 -7.67
N PRO A 311 10.07 13.02 -7.03
CA PRO A 311 10.36 13.17 -5.60
C PRO A 311 9.38 12.37 -4.74
N HIS A 312 9.71 12.22 -3.45
CA HIS A 312 8.80 11.58 -2.49
C HIS A 312 7.45 12.32 -2.43
N THR A 313 7.51 13.63 -2.28
CA THR A 313 6.38 14.54 -2.41
C THR A 313 6.83 15.84 -3.05
N MET A 314 5.88 16.62 -3.53
CA MET A 314 6.15 17.96 -4.08
C MET A 314 6.45 19.02 -2.99
N ALA A 315 6.51 18.61 -1.71
CA ALA A 315 6.76 19.49 -0.56
C ALA A 315 8.25 19.57 -0.17
N GLY A 316 9.13 19.80 -1.14
CA GLY A 316 10.55 20.12 -0.89
C GLY A 316 11.50 18.92 -0.87
N ASP A 317 11.07 17.73 -1.30
CA ASP A 317 11.99 16.60 -1.51
C ASP A 317 12.82 16.80 -2.78
N ASP A 318 14.11 16.55 -2.65
CA ASP A 318 15.09 16.58 -3.76
C ASP A 318 15.76 15.22 -3.91
N PRO A 319 15.29 14.38 -4.85
CA PRO A 319 15.81 13.03 -5.03
C PRO A 319 17.28 12.98 -5.46
N THR A 320 17.86 14.05 -6.01
CA THR A 320 19.26 14.08 -6.41
C THR A 320 20.22 13.99 -5.22
N ARG A 321 19.73 14.19 -3.99
CA ARG A 321 20.52 14.07 -2.76
C ARG A 321 20.75 12.64 -2.31
N TYR A 322 19.97 11.68 -2.80
CA TYR A 322 20.02 10.30 -2.32
C TYR A 322 19.91 9.24 -3.42
N ARG A 323 19.66 9.65 -4.66
CA ARG A 323 19.63 8.77 -5.85
C ARG A 323 20.61 9.26 -6.92
N THR A 324 21.11 8.33 -7.71
CA THR A 324 22.00 8.65 -8.84
C THR A 324 21.23 8.67 -10.16
N GLY A 325 21.73 9.40 -11.14
CA GLY A 325 21.17 9.37 -12.50
C GLY A 325 21.34 8.01 -13.19
N GLU A 326 22.37 7.25 -12.83
CA GLU A 326 22.61 5.89 -13.32
C GLU A 326 21.52 4.94 -12.86
N GLU A 327 21.23 4.93 -11.54
CA GLU A 327 20.13 4.15 -10.97
C GLU A 327 18.79 4.46 -11.66
N GLN A 328 18.48 5.74 -11.84
CA GLN A 328 17.25 6.14 -12.53
C GLN A 328 17.24 5.64 -13.98
N GLY A 329 18.34 5.76 -14.70
CA GLY A 329 18.46 5.27 -16.08
C GLY A 329 18.25 3.77 -16.22
N GLU A 330 18.73 2.96 -15.26
CA GLU A 330 18.47 1.52 -15.21
C GLU A 330 16.96 1.19 -15.05
N TRP A 331 16.24 1.96 -14.24
CA TRP A 331 14.80 1.78 -14.06
C TRP A 331 13.99 2.30 -15.26
N GLU A 332 14.43 3.36 -15.92
CA GLU A 332 13.80 3.87 -17.16
C GLU A 332 13.81 2.83 -18.29
N GLN A 333 14.85 1.97 -18.36
CA GLN A 333 14.89 0.86 -19.30
C GLN A 333 13.80 -0.19 -19.05
N LYS A 334 13.23 -0.20 -17.86
CA LYS A 334 12.15 -1.11 -17.42
C LYS A 334 10.80 -0.39 -17.34
N ASP A 335 10.68 0.84 -17.88
CA ASP A 335 9.44 1.65 -17.77
C ASP A 335 8.19 0.82 -18.12
N PRO A 336 7.18 0.82 -17.23
CA PRO A 336 6.00 -0.03 -17.37
C PRO A 336 5.19 0.27 -18.63
N LEU A 337 5.11 1.56 -19.03
CA LEU A 337 4.38 1.96 -20.23
C LEU A 337 5.10 1.50 -21.49
N ILE A 338 6.42 1.69 -21.56
CA ILE A 338 7.23 1.28 -22.72
C ILE A 338 7.20 -0.23 -22.89
N ARG A 339 7.35 -0.99 -21.80
CA ARG A 339 7.30 -2.46 -21.78
C ARG A 339 5.97 -2.97 -22.32
N PHE A 340 4.87 -2.49 -21.74
CA PHE A 340 3.54 -2.98 -22.08
C PHE A 340 3.07 -2.51 -23.47
N ARG A 341 3.47 -1.31 -23.89
CA ARG A 341 3.26 -0.80 -25.26
C ARG A 341 3.88 -1.74 -26.28
N LYS A 342 5.16 -2.07 -26.14
CA LYS A 342 5.85 -3.01 -27.05
C LYS A 342 5.15 -4.36 -27.17
N PHE A 343 4.67 -4.88 -26.03
CA PHE A 343 3.89 -6.11 -26.04
C PHE A 343 2.59 -5.96 -26.83
N LEU A 344 1.82 -4.90 -26.63
CA LEU A 344 0.56 -4.68 -27.34
C LEU A 344 0.76 -4.39 -28.84
N GLU A 345 1.78 -3.61 -29.19
CA GLU A 345 2.16 -3.35 -30.59
C GLU A 345 2.52 -4.64 -31.32
N SER A 346 3.26 -5.55 -30.66
CA SER A 346 3.60 -6.86 -31.24
C SER A 346 2.38 -7.72 -31.55
N LYS A 347 1.25 -7.43 -30.88
CA LYS A 347 -0.06 -8.07 -31.10
C LYS A 347 -1.00 -7.29 -32.02
N GLY A 348 -0.61 -6.10 -32.47
CA GLY A 348 -1.47 -5.21 -33.23
C GLY A 348 -2.63 -4.61 -32.41
N LEU A 349 -2.48 -4.55 -31.07
CA LEU A 349 -3.51 -4.09 -30.15
C LEU A 349 -3.36 -2.62 -29.74
N TRP A 350 -2.24 -1.98 -30.07
CA TRP A 350 -1.94 -0.59 -29.69
C TRP A 350 -1.14 0.09 -30.79
N SER A 351 -1.34 1.38 -30.97
CA SER A 351 -0.61 2.20 -31.92
C SER A 351 -0.35 3.60 -31.30
N GLU A 352 0.53 4.38 -31.95
CA GLU A 352 0.79 5.78 -31.58
C GLU A 352 -0.53 6.61 -31.59
N LYS A 353 -1.41 6.36 -32.55
CA LYS A 353 -2.71 7.04 -32.65
C LYS A 353 -3.61 6.72 -31.43
N ASP A 354 -3.61 5.48 -30.97
CA ASP A 354 -4.38 5.10 -29.77
C ASP A 354 -3.84 5.82 -28.54
N GLU A 355 -2.52 5.91 -28.43
CA GLU A 355 -1.87 6.61 -27.32
C GLU A 355 -2.15 8.13 -27.34
N GLU A 356 -2.05 8.76 -28.49
CA GLU A 356 -2.40 10.17 -28.64
C GLU A 356 -3.85 10.45 -28.24
N ALA A 357 -4.78 9.58 -28.62
CA ALA A 357 -6.18 9.70 -28.24
C ALA A 357 -6.37 9.64 -26.73
N VAL A 358 -5.68 8.71 -26.03
CA VAL A 358 -5.75 8.59 -24.58
C VAL A 358 -5.08 9.79 -23.89
N ILE A 359 -3.99 10.32 -24.43
CA ILE A 359 -3.33 11.52 -23.91
C ILE A 359 -4.31 12.71 -23.94
N GLU A 360 -5.03 12.91 -25.05
CA GLU A 360 -6.01 13.99 -25.15
C GLU A 360 -7.24 13.75 -24.24
N GLU A 361 -7.74 12.52 -24.15
CA GLU A 361 -8.76 12.14 -23.19
C GLU A 361 -8.34 12.50 -21.75
N ALA A 362 -7.12 12.11 -21.35
CA ALA A 362 -6.60 12.38 -20.02
C ALA A 362 -6.45 13.87 -19.74
N LYS A 363 -5.93 14.64 -20.69
CA LYS A 363 -5.82 16.10 -20.57
C LYS A 363 -7.18 16.75 -20.35
N GLN A 364 -8.18 16.34 -21.13
CA GLN A 364 -9.54 16.87 -21.02
C GLN A 364 -10.17 16.49 -19.67
N ALA A 365 -10.09 15.22 -19.27
CA ALA A 365 -10.65 14.75 -18.01
C ALA A 365 -10.02 15.44 -16.78
N VAL A 366 -8.69 15.66 -16.82
CA VAL A 366 -7.99 16.42 -15.78
C VAL A 366 -8.43 17.89 -15.77
N ALA A 367 -8.60 18.52 -16.93
CA ALA A 367 -9.08 19.91 -17.02
C ALA A 367 -10.49 20.06 -16.45
N ASP A 368 -11.39 19.13 -16.78
CA ASP A 368 -12.77 19.12 -16.28
C ASP A 368 -12.82 18.87 -14.77
N ALA A 369 -12.01 17.94 -14.27
CA ALA A 369 -11.91 17.65 -12.84
C ALA A 369 -11.37 18.84 -12.04
N ILE A 370 -10.36 19.55 -12.56
CA ILE A 370 -9.84 20.78 -11.95
C ILE A 370 -10.88 21.89 -11.95
N LYS A 371 -11.58 22.09 -13.08
CA LYS A 371 -12.67 23.07 -13.16
C LYS A 371 -13.74 22.80 -12.12
N LYS A 372 -14.20 21.55 -12.00
CA LYS A 372 -15.17 21.13 -10.99
C LYS A 372 -14.66 21.33 -9.57
N ALA A 373 -13.39 21.09 -9.31
CA ALA A 373 -12.77 21.36 -8.02
C ALA A 373 -12.66 22.87 -7.72
N ASP A 374 -12.43 23.71 -8.74
CA ASP A 374 -12.39 25.18 -8.59
C ASP A 374 -13.79 25.78 -8.32
N GLU A 375 -14.85 25.15 -8.82
CA GLU A 375 -16.25 25.53 -8.61
C GLU A 375 -16.76 25.10 -7.21
N THR A 376 -16.05 24.22 -6.50
CA THR A 376 -16.44 23.80 -5.16
C THR A 376 -16.28 24.97 -4.18
N PRO A 377 -17.32 25.30 -3.39
CA PRO A 377 -17.26 26.42 -2.44
C PRO A 377 -16.09 26.27 -1.48
N LYS A 378 -15.46 27.40 -1.15
CA LYS A 378 -14.38 27.41 -0.15
C LYS A 378 -14.93 26.98 1.20
N MET A 379 -14.19 26.08 1.86
CA MET A 379 -14.52 25.60 3.18
C MET A 379 -14.28 26.71 4.24
N LYS A 380 -15.20 26.83 5.19
CA LYS A 380 -15.02 27.65 6.39
C LYS A 380 -14.34 26.86 7.50
N VAL A 381 -13.61 27.54 8.39
CA VAL A 381 -12.96 26.86 9.52
C VAL A 381 -13.98 26.28 10.47
N SER A 382 -15.13 26.94 10.67
CA SER A 382 -16.25 26.42 11.46
C SER A 382 -16.77 25.08 10.96
N GLU A 383 -16.87 24.89 9.64
CA GLU A 383 -17.30 23.64 9.02
C GLU A 383 -16.32 22.48 9.28
N LEU A 384 -15.00 22.78 9.38
CA LEU A 384 -14.01 21.77 9.74
C LEU A 384 -14.23 21.24 11.16
N ILE A 385 -14.59 22.11 12.10
CA ILE A 385 -14.86 21.73 13.47
C ILE A 385 -16.10 20.83 13.56
N ASP A 386 -17.15 21.13 12.78
CA ASP A 386 -18.43 20.41 12.80
C ASP A 386 -18.34 18.94 12.41
N VAL A 387 -17.31 18.56 11.66
CA VAL A 387 -17.16 17.17 11.18
C VAL A 387 -16.24 16.31 12.06
N MET A 388 -15.67 16.88 13.14
CA MET A 388 -14.74 16.14 13.99
C MET A 388 -15.44 15.18 14.95
N PHE A 389 -16.65 15.54 15.41
CA PHE A 389 -17.41 14.77 16.40
C PHE A 389 -18.90 14.85 16.10
N GLU A 390 -19.66 13.82 16.47
CA GLU A 390 -21.12 13.84 16.42
C GLU A 390 -21.70 14.92 17.34
N THR A 391 -21.16 15.01 18.55
CA THR A 391 -21.43 16.09 19.51
C THR A 391 -20.12 16.79 19.83
N LEU A 392 -20.05 18.09 19.61
CA LEU A 392 -18.83 18.84 19.87
C LEU A 392 -18.49 18.88 21.36
N PRO A 393 -17.24 18.62 21.75
CA PRO A 393 -16.76 18.91 23.10
C PRO A 393 -16.78 20.42 23.37
N PRO A 394 -16.99 20.86 24.64
CA PRO A 394 -17.10 22.28 25.00
C PRO A 394 -15.94 23.16 24.49
N ALA A 395 -14.71 22.64 24.49
CA ALA A 395 -13.55 23.37 23.99
C ALA A 395 -13.62 23.64 22.48
N LEU A 396 -14.21 22.73 21.68
CA LEU A 396 -14.41 22.94 20.25
C LEU A 396 -15.63 23.83 19.97
N GLU A 397 -16.65 23.79 20.79
CA GLU A 397 -17.77 24.76 20.72
C GLU A 397 -17.28 26.19 20.93
N GLU A 398 -16.42 26.42 21.94
CA GLU A 398 -15.80 27.71 22.21
C GLU A 398 -14.93 28.18 21.01
N GLN A 399 -14.05 27.32 20.51
CA GLN A 399 -13.24 27.63 19.32
C GLN A 399 -14.09 27.95 18.10
N LYS A 400 -15.16 27.19 17.87
CA LYS A 400 -16.10 27.44 16.76
C LYS A 400 -16.77 28.83 16.90
N ALA A 401 -17.22 29.16 18.09
CA ALA A 401 -17.82 30.49 18.35
C ALA A 401 -16.82 31.62 18.06
N GLU A 402 -15.55 31.47 18.43
CA GLU A 402 -14.51 32.44 18.10
C GLU A 402 -14.29 32.60 16.58
N TYR A 403 -14.30 31.53 15.82
CA TYR A 403 -14.15 31.57 14.35
C TYR A 403 -15.35 32.21 13.70
N LEU A 404 -16.56 31.86 14.11
CA LEU A 404 -17.81 32.47 13.60
C LEU A 404 -17.83 33.98 13.83
N ALA A 405 -17.37 34.46 15.01
CA ALA A 405 -17.25 35.87 15.31
C ALA A 405 -16.22 36.61 14.42
N LYS A 406 -15.22 35.91 13.89
CA LYS A 406 -14.21 36.45 12.96
C LYS A 406 -14.71 36.42 11.52
N GLU A 407 -15.47 35.40 11.11
CA GLU A 407 -16.04 35.26 9.77
C GLU A 407 -17.15 36.29 9.49
N SER A 408 -17.80 36.84 10.52
CA SER A 408 -18.86 37.83 10.41
C SER A 408 -18.35 39.29 10.34
N LYS A 409 -17.04 39.50 10.43
CA LYS A 409 -16.36 40.80 10.26
C LYS A 409 -15.72 40.91 8.88
#